data_73a657b6f229b88a0a316cbf8cae7a29
#
_entry.id   73a657b6f229b88a0a316cbf8cae7a29
#
_cell.length_a   1.000
_cell.length_b   1.000
_cell.length_c   1.000
_cell.angle_alpha   90.00
_cell.angle_beta   90.00
_cell.angle_gamma   90.00
#
_symmetry.space_group_name_H-M   'P 1'
#
loop_
_entity.id
_entity.type
_entity.pdbx_description
1 polymer ?
#
loop_
_entity_poly.entity_id
_entity_poly.type
_entity_poly.pdbx_seq_one_letter_code
_entity_poly.pdbx_strand_id
1 'polypeptide(L)'
;MKPWLVCLVVLASWAQAAQATPPPSFQALVDATPIGGTLRPAPGIYAGPTTVNKPMTIDGGGKVTLDGGGTGSVLFLATSGATVRGLILQNTGQSHDRLDAAITISGDDNRVENNVITNSLFGIHLRQANRNLVKHNRISSKHAEASLRGDGIRIWNSVENRIEDNDINEVRDLTVMNSPRNRVTGNSIRNARYAMQFVFSPHALVENNSLSSNITGIVLLNSDSAIIRGNRISHSMETSSVGVAVKKSGEVIVEGNEIVHCAVGVLTDSPFNPEEKLILRNNRIAHNTTGMQFYGERGGHIIHGNSFEKNLSQVVVFGSGNATDNDWRGNYWDDYQGFDRNQDNIGDKPYELYAYADRIWMETPMARFFRNSPVLELLDFLERLAPFSAPDMLLRDQAPLFHRPK
;
A
#
# COMPACT_ATOMS: atom_id res chain seq x y z
N MET A 1 -79.41 -35.03 23.34
CA MET A 1 -77.95 -34.96 23.45
C MET A 1 -77.48 -33.64 22.82
N LYS A 2 -77.06 -32.66 23.68
CA LYS A 2 -76.59 -31.33 23.22
C LYS A 2 -75.06 -31.35 23.13
N PRO A 3 -74.42 -30.85 22.07
CA PRO A 3 -72.98 -30.66 22.09
C PRO A 3 -72.60 -29.30 22.68
N TRP A 4 -71.61 -29.32 23.56
CA TRP A 4 -71.01 -28.14 24.16
C TRP A 4 -70.01 -27.48 23.20
N LEU A 5 -70.20 -26.19 22.88
CA LEU A 5 -69.28 -25.36 22.19
C LEU A 5 -68.23 -24.81 23.18
N VAL A 6 -66.98 -25.18 23.04
CA VAL A 6 -65.88 -24.59 23.83
C VAL A 6 -65.31 -23.45 22.97
N CYS A 7 -65.56 -22.20 23.41
CA CYS A 7 -64.88 -21.01 22.83
C CYS A 7 -63.49 -20.91 23.38
N LEU A 8 -62.47 -21.14 22.55
CA LEU A 8 -61.06 -20.84 22.82
C LEU A 8 -60.86 -19.34 22.55
N VAL A 9 -60.67 -18.55 23.60
CA VAL A 9 -60.23 -17.15 23.51
C VAL A 9 -58.72 -17.14 23.41
N VAL A 10 -58.20 -16.88 22.20
CA VAL A 10 -56.75 -16.65 21.96
C VAL A 10 -56.45 -15.20 22.32
N LEU A 11 -55.84 -15.00 23.49
CA LEU A 11 -55.25 -13.72 23.89
C LEU A 11 -53.96 -13.50 23.07
N ALA A 12 -54.02 -12.73 21.99
CA ALA A 12 -52.87 -12.25 21.28
C ALA A 12 -52.20 -11.14 22.13
N SER A 13 -51.12 -11.47 22.84
CA SER A 13 -50.23 -10.48 23.46
C SER A 13 -49.47 -9.75 22.39
N TRP A 14 -49.87 -8.54 22.08
CA TRP A 14 -49.06 -7.62 21.25
C TRP A 14 -47.86 -7.18 22.08
N ALA A 15 -46.70 -7.82 21.82
CA ALA A 15 -45.44 -7.28 22.28
C ALA A 15 -45.20 -6.00 21.46
N GLN A 16 -45.45 -4.84 22.03
CA GLN A 16 -44.97 -3.57 21.49
C GLN A 16 -43.44 -3.62 21.49
N ALA A 17 -42.83 -3.81 20.31
CA ALA A 17 -41.41 -3.56 20.14
C ALA A 17 -41.17 -2.10 20.52
N ALA A 18 -40.43 -1.89 21.61
CA ALA A 18 -40.00 -0.56 22.00
C ALA A 18 -39.28 0.06 20.83
N GLN A 19 -39.86 1.07 20.19
CA GLN A 19 -39.18 1.83 19.15
C GLN A 19 -37.98 2.50 19.81
N ALA A 20 -36.77 2.05 19.45
CA ALA A 20 -35.53 2.69 19.89
C ALA A 20 -35.60 4.16 19.49
N THR A 21 -35.48 5.06 20.44
CA THR A 21 -35.40 6.49 20.14
C THR A 21 -34.20 6.73 19.23
N PRO A 22 -34.39 7.48 18.12
CA PRO A 22 -33.30 7.76 17.19
C PRO A 22 -32.12 8.43 17.93
N PRO A 23 -30.88 8.13 17.57
CA PRO A 23 -29.72 8.75 18.20
C PRO A 23 -29.81 10.28 18.12
N PRO A 24 -29.39 11.03 19.14
CA PRO A 24 -29.35 12.49 19.10
C PRO A 24 -28.44 13.00 18.01
N SER A 25 -28.80 14.13 17.39
CA SER A 25 -28.01 14.77 16.35
C SER A 25 -26.68 15.28 16.88
N PHE A 26 -25.58 14.88 16.27
CA PHE A 26 -24.25 15.40 16.60
C PHE A 26 -24.07 16.84 16.11
N GLN A 27 -24.74 17.22 15.01
CA GLN A 27 -24.68 18.57 14.45
C GLN A 27 -25.07 19.65 15.47
N ALA A 28 -26.10 19.42 16.26
CA ALA A 28 -26.52 20.39 17.27
C ALA A 28 -25.44 20.71 18.31
N LEU A 29 -24.62 19.70 18.68
CA LEU A 29 -23.50 19.90 19.59
C LEU A 29 -22.35 20.68 18.93
N VAL A 30 -22.08 20.39 17.66
CA VAL A 30 -21.08 21.13 16.86
C VAL A 30 -21.49 22.59 16.72
N ASP A 31 -22.76 22.86 16.41
CA ASP A 31 -23.28 24.22 16.23
C ASP A 31 -23.22 25.03 17.53
N ALA A 32 -23.53 24.43 18.66
CA ALA A 32 -23.50 25.06 19.98
C ALA A 32 -22.06 25.35 20.49
N THR A 33 -21.05 24.69 19.95
CA THR A 33 -19.65 24.88 20.38
C THR A 33 -19.09 26.16 19.75
N PRO A 34 -18.46 27.07 20.51
CA PRO A 34 -17.90 28.29 19.94
C PRO A 34 -16.66 28.01 19.05
N ILE A 35 -16.31 28.98 18.20
CA ILE A 35 -15.07 28.95 17.39
C ILE A 35 -13.87 28.78 18.31
N GLY A 36 -12.94 27.86 17.95
CA GLY A 36 -11.77 27.52 18.78
C GLY A 36 -12.09 26.71 20.02
N GLY A 37 -13.38 26.45 20.30
CA GLY A 37 -13.80 25.67 21.47
C GLY A 37 -13.52 24.17 21.36
N THR A 38 -13.70 23.49 22.49
CA THR A 38 -13.56 22.03 22.55
C THR A 38 -14.90 21.39 22.89
N LEU A 39 -15.40 20.55 21.98
CA LEU A 39 -16.58 19.72 22.18
C LEU A 39 -16.13 18.37 22.80
N ARG A 40 -16.64 18.04 23.97
CA ARG A 40 -16.52 16.75 24.62
C ARG A 40 -17.92 16.16 24.87
N PRO A 41 -18.47 15.42 23.90
CA PRO A 41 -19.81 14.85 24.05
C PRO A 41 -19.86 13.81 25.19
N ALA A 42 -21.02 13.60 25.75
CA ALA A 42 -21.23 12.46 26.64
C ALA A 42 -21.01 11.13 25.86
N PRO A 43 -20.53 10.07 26.53
CA PRO A 43 -20.45 8.75 25.90
C PRO A 43 -21.78 8.31 25.31
N GLY A 44 -21.78 7.79 24.08
CA GLY A 44 -23.02 7.34 23.44
C GLY A 44 -22.91 7.33 21.90
N ILE A 45 -24.04 7.01 21.27
CA ILE A 45 -24.19 6.99 19.81
C ILE A 45 -24.94 8.23 19.38
N TYR A 46 -24.42 8.91 18.38
CA TYR A 46 -24.97 10.13 17.79
C TYR A 46 -25.22 9.94 16.30
N ALA A 47 -26.27 10.55 15.79
CA ALA A 47 -26.58 10.52 14.37
C ALA A 47 -25.72 11.51 13.59
N GLY A 48 -25.09 11.03 12.49
CA GLY A 48 -24.59 11.85 11.39
C GLY A 48 -25.69 12.06 10.32
N PRO A 49 -25.37 12.74 9.20
CA PRO A 49 -24.09 13.38 8.92
C PRO A 49 -23.84 14.65 9.75
N THR A 50 -22.56 15.01 9.92
CA THR A 50 -22.17 16.22 10.64
C THR A 50 -21.19 17.02 9.81
N THR A 51 -21.37 18.32 9.75
CA THR A 51 -20.46 19.27 9.08
C THR A 51 -19.83 20.20 10.12
N VAL A 52 -18.51 20.25 10.12
CA VAL A 52 -17.71 21.16 10.93
C VAL A 52 -17.21 22.27 10.00
N ASN A 53 -17.77 23.46 10.12
CA ASN A 53 -17.48 24.62 9.28
C ASN A 53 -16.69 25.73 10.00
N LYS A 54 -16.18 25.44 11.18
CA LYS A 54 -15.40 26.37 12.02
C LYS A 54 -14.26 25.61 12.70
N PRO A 55 -13.09 26.26 12.94
CA PRO A 55 -12.01 25.65 13.70
C PRO A 55 -12.48 25.34 15.12
N MET A 56 -12.34 24.08 15.52
CA MET A 56 -12.68 23.57 16.84
C MET A 56 -12.00 22.23 17.11
N THR A 57 -12.01 21.83 18.37
CA THR A 57 -11.59 20.47 18.75
C THR A 57 -12.82 19.62 19.07
N ILE A 58 -12.92 18.45 18.44
CA ILE A 58 -13.88 17.39 18.82
C ILE A 58 -13.09 16.26 19.47
N ASP A 59 -13.41 15.97 20.73
CA ASP A 59 -12.73 14.95 21.53
C ASP A 59 -13.75 13.95 22.07
N GLY A 60 -13.86 12.79 21.41
CA GLY A 60 -14.80 11.72 21.77
C GLY A 60 -14.32 10.82 22.91
N GLY A 61 -13.05 10.97 23.34
CA GLY A 61 -12.49 10.16 24.45
C GLY A 61 -12.55 8.64 24.21
N GLY A 62 -12.70 8.17 22.97
CA GLY A 62 -12.85 6.75 22.63
C GLY A 62 -14.21 6.14 22.96
N LYS A 63 -15.21 6.94 23.36
CA LYS A 63 -16.50 6.48 23.84
C LYS A 63 -17.71 7.09 23.11
N VAL A 64 -17.44 7.89 22.07
CA VAL A 64 -18.45 8.57 21.27
C VAL A 64 -18.48 7.94 19.89
N THR A 65 -19.63 7.40 19.50
CA THR A 65 -19.87 6.83 18.19
C THR A 65 -20.67 7.80 17.33
N LEU A 66 -20.19 8.09 16.14
CA LEU A 66 -20.91 8.84 15.12
C LEU A 66 -21.37 7.86 14.04
N ASP A 67 -22.66 7.69 13.89
CA ASP A 67 -23.28 6.72 13.00
C ASP A 67 -23.89 7.42 11.78
N GLY A 68 -23.49 7.04 10.57
CA GLY A 68 -23.97 7.59 9.31
C GLY A 68 -25.32 7.07 8.87
N GLY A 69 -25.90 6.09 9.56
CA GLY A 69 -27.21 5.51 9.21
C GLY A 69 -27.23 4.80 7.85
N GLY A 70 -26.07 4.44 7.30
CA GLY A 70 -25.96 3.73 6.01
C GLY A 70 -26.12 4.63 4.78
N THR A 71 -26.07 5.96 4.92
CA THR A 71 -26.25 6.91 3.81
C THR A 71 -25.21 8.01 3.83
N GLY A 72 -24.55 8.25 2.67
CA GLY A 72 -23.59 9.34 2.52
C GLY A 72 -22.34 9.22 3.39
N SER A 73 -21.63 10.34 3.54
CA SER A 73 -20.49 10.47 4.44
C SER A 73 -20.93 10.85 5.87
N VAL A 74 -20.11 10.48 6.86
CA VAL A 74 -20.51 10.64 8.28
C VAL A 74 -20.10 12.00 8.85
N LEU A 75 -18.85 12.41 8.59
CA LEU A 75 -18.30 13.69 9.09
C LEU A 75 -17.61 14.46 7.97
N PHE A 76 -17.96 15.74 7.85
CA PHE A 76 -17.33 16.67 6.90
C PHE A 76 -16.55 17.75 7.67
N LEU A 77 -15.24 17.83 7.45
CA LEU A 77 -14.40 18.93 7.91
C LEU A 77 -14.27 19.96 6.78
N ALA A 78 -15.17 20.92 6.77
CA ALA A 78 -15.22 22.02 5.79
C ALA A 78 -14.59 23.29 6.37
N THR A 79 -13.49 23.13 7.10
CA THR A 79 -12.76 24.22 7.77
C THR A 79 -11.29 23.90 7.85
N SER A 80 -10.48 24.88 8.18
CA SER A 80 -9.05 24.72 8.47
C SER A 80 -8.77 24.81 9.97
N GLY A 81 -7.72 24.12 10.43
CA GLY A 81 -7.26 24.17 11.83
C GLY A 81 -8.14 23.43 12.84
N ALA A 82 -9.03 22.55 12.41
CA ALA A 82 -9.82 21.72 13.33
C ALA A 82 -9.07 20.46 13.77
N THR A 83 -9.42 19.95 14.95
CA THR A 83 -8.95 18.68 15.47
C THR A 83 -10.12 17.73 15.74
N VAL A 84 -10.06 16.52 15.19
CA VAL A 84 -11.02 15.44 15.44
C VAL A 84 -10.28 14.25 16.00
N ARG A 85 -10.62 13.85 17.21
CA ARG A 85 -9.97 12.72 17.88
C ARG A 85 -10.88 11.91 18.77
N GLY A 86 -10.50 10.62 18.94
CA GLY A 86 -11.16 9.73 19.89
C GLY A 86 -12.61 9.41 19.53
N LEU A 87 -13.02 9.52 18.28
CA LEU A 87 -14.33 9.12 17.79
C LEU A 87 -14.32 7.70 17.25
N ILE A 88 -15.47 7.05 17.31
CA ILE A 88 -15.80 5.86 16.54
C ILE A 88 -16.73 6.32 15.41
N LEU A 89 -16.34 6.14 14.14
CA LEU A 89 -17.15 6.52 12.99
C LEU A 89 -17.52 5.26 12.20
N GLN A 90 -18.81 5.12 11.90
CA GLN A 90 -19.32 3.91 11.26
C GLN A 90 -20.53 4.17 10.35
N ASN A 91 -20.91 3.12 9.59
CA ASN A 91 -22.12 3.05 8.79
C ASN A 91 -22.24 4.17 7.74
N THR A 92 -21.21 4.36 6.92
CA THR A 92 -21.30 5.23 5.72
C THR A 92 -22.28 4.68 4.71
N GLY A 93 -22.66 5.47 3.72
CA GLY A 93 -23.33 5.00 2.52
C GLY A 93 -22.47 4.00 1.71
N GLN A 94 -22.95 3.68 0.49
CA GLN A 94 -22.34 2.67 -0.38
C GLN A 94 -22.02 3.21 -1.77
N SER A 95 -22.05 4.53 -1.97
CA SER A 95 -21.80 5.13 -3.27
C SER A 95 -20.33 5.36 -3.51
N HIS A 96 -19.73 4.65 -4.46
CA HIS A 96 -18.39 4.90 -4.95
C HIS A 96 -18.29 6.24 -5.69
N ASP A 97 -19.34 6.66 -6.39
CA ASP A 97 -19.35 7.91 -7.16
C ASP A 97 -19.36 9.14 -6.24
N ARG A 98 -20.08 9.09 -5.14
CA ARG A 98 -20.11 10.16 -4.12
C ARG A 98 -18.97 10.06 -3.12
N LEU A 99 -18.20 8.99 -3.15
CA LEU A 99 -17.12 8.71 -2.18
C LEU A 99 -17.63 8.78 -0.74
N ASP A 100 -18.69 7.96 -0.43
CA ASP A 100 -19.27 7.93 0.91
C ASP A 100 -18.21 7.51 1.97
N ALA A 101 -17.68 8.49 2.71
CA ALA A 101 -16.53 8.35 3.60
C ALA A 101 -16.90 8.53 5.09
N ALA A 102 -16.14 7.91 5.98
CA ALA A 102 -16.29 8.20 7.40
C ALA A 102 -15.92 9.66 7.71
N ILE A 103 -14.81 10.15 7.15
CA ILE A 103 -14.39 11.56 7.27
C ILE A 103 -14.02 12.10 5.90
N THR A 104 -14.62 13.21 5.51
CA THR A 104 -14.21 13.99 4.34
C THR A 104 -13.59 15.31 4.82
N ILE A 105 -12.38 15.61 4.35
CA ILE A 105 -11.63 16.83 4.70
C ILE A 105 -11.52 17.70 3.45
N SER A 106 -11.98 18.94 3.52
CA SER A 106 -11.87 19.94 2.45
C SER A 106 -11.26 21.27 2.92
N GLY A 107 -10.55 21.26 4.03
CA GLY A 107 -9.79 22.40 4.56
C GLY A 107 -8.36 22.02 4.90
N ASP A 108 -7.56 23.00 5.22
CA ASP A 108 -6.13 22.88 5.46
C ASP A 108 -5.81 22.79 6.97
N ASP A 109 -4.62 22.30 7.29
CA ASP A 109 -4.04 22.31 8.65
C ASP A 109 -4.91 21.64 9.72
N ASN A 110 -5.77 20.68 9.33
CA ASN A 110 -6.58 19.90 10.26
C ASN A 110 -5.81 18.70 10.83
N ARG A 111 -6.25 18.21 11.97
CA ARG A 111 -5.73 17.01 12.64
C ARG A 111 -6.86 15.99 12.83
N VAL A 112 -6.67 14.80 12.30
CA VAL A 112 -7.57 13.65 12.47
C VAL A 112 -6.76 12.53 13.13
N GLU A 113 -6.97 12.31 14.41
CA GLU A 113 -6.09 11.46 15.19
C GLU A 113 -6.80 10.57 16.21
N ASN A 114 -6.29 9.35 16.41
CA ASN A 114 -6.81 8.41 17.41
C ASN A 114 -8.30 8.06 17.21
N ASN A 115 -8.80 8.03 15.98
CA ASN A 115 -10.17 7.62 15.68
C ASN A 115 -10.22 6.15 15.24
N VAL A 116 -11.39 5.54 15.44
CA VAL A 116 -11.70 4.19 14.96
C VAL A 116 -12.76 4.31 13.86
N ILE A 117 -12.42 3.84 12.67
CA ILE A 117 -13.30 3.85 11.50
C ILE A 117 -13.60 2.41 11.12
N THR A 118 -14.88 2.05 11.18
CA THR A 118 -15.34 0.70 10.88
C THR A 118 -16.60 0.72 10.03
N ASN A 119 -16.88 -0.38 9.33
CA ASN A 119 -18.07 -0.50 8.49
C ASN A 119 -18.30 0.74 7.58
N SER A 120 -17.21 1.21 6.97
CA SER A 120 -17.20 2.39 6.11
C SER A 120 -16.78 2.01 4.70
N LEU A 121 -17.41 2.58 3.67
CA LEU A 121 -17.00 2.34 2.29
C LEU A 121 -15.63 2.96 2.03
N PHE A 122 -15.49 4.27 2.27
CA PHE A 122 -14.22 4.97 2.32
C PHE A 122 -13.91 5.38 3.78
N GLY A 123 -12.64 5.30 4.18
CA GLY A 123 -12.25 5.73 5.52
C GLY A 123 -12.12 7.26 5.60
N ILE A 124 -10.97 7.81 5.21
CA ILE A 124 -10.69 9.25 5.25
C ILE A 124 -10.40 9.74 3.83
N HIS A 125 -11.14 10.76 3.40
CA HIS A 125 -10.98 11.40 2.09
C HIS A 125 -10.53 12.84 2.24
N LEU A 126 -9.30 13.17 1.79
CA LEU A 126 -8.77 14.51 1.67
C LEU A 126 -9.01 14.99 0.24
N ARG A 127 -9.77 16.07 0.10
CA ARG A 127 -10.12 16.65 -1.20
C ARG A 127 -9.76 18.13 -1.23
N GLN A 128 -8.76 18.50 -2.03
CA GLN A 128 -8.25 19.88 -2.09
C GLN A 128 -7.92 20.43 -0.68
N ALA A 129 -7.24 19.58 0.10
CA ALA A 129 -7.00 19.77 1.53
C ALA A 129 -5.51 19.56 1.83
N ASN A 130 -4.83 20.61 2.28
CA ASN A 130 -3.37 20.65 2.36
C ASN A 130 -2.88 20.66 3.80
N ARG A 131 -1.66 20.19 4.04
CA ARG A 131 -0.96 20.24 5.32
C ARG A 131 -1.73 19.63 6.50
N ASN A 132 -2.65 18.69 6.20
CA ASN A 132 -3.40 17.99 7.24
C ASN A 132 -2.56 16.86 7.85
N LEU A 133 -2.84 16.53 9.09
CA LEU A 133 -2.28 15.40 9.81
C LEU A 133 -3.35 14.34 10.05
N VAL A 134 -3.13 13.13 9.51
CA VAL A 134 -3.95 11.93 9.77
C VAL A 134 -3.08 10.93 10.53
N LYS A 135 -3.33 10.74 11.82
CA LYS A 135 -2.40 10.00 12.67
C LYS A 135 -3.09 9.06 13.67
N HIS A 136 -2.47 7.88 13.90
CA HIS A 136 -2.95 6.90 14.89
C HIS A 136 -4.42 6.49 14.72
N ASN A 137 -4.98 6.54 13.51
CA ASN A 137 -6.32 6.06 13.27
C ASN A 137 -6.30 4.57 12.96
N ARG A 138 -7.33 3.86 13.41
CA ARG A 138 -7.60 2.48 13.00
C ARG A 138 -8.72 2.49 11.97
N ILE A 139 -8.45 1.96 10.78
CA ILE A 139 -9.35 2.06 9.63
C ILE A 139 -9.60 0.67 9.04
N SER A 140 -10.88 0.31 8.94
CA SER A 140 -11.32 -0.88 8.22
C SER A 140 -12.56 -0.60 7.39
N SER A 141 -12.66 -1.27 6.23
CA SER A 141 -13.80 -1.13 5.33
C SER A 141 -14.98 -2.01 5.75
N LYS A 142 -16.07 -1.92 5.01
CA LYS A 142 -17.22 -2.82 5.13
C LYS A 142 -16.78 -4.25 4.76
N HIS A 143 -17.41 -5.24 5.40
CA HIS A 143 -17.24 -6.65 5.03
C HIS A 143 -17.87 -6.91 3.66
N ALA A 144 -17.12 -6.63 2.62
CA ALA A 144 -17.49 -6.91 1.25
C ALA A 144 -16.34 -7.65 0.57
N GLU A 145 -16.61 -8.23 -0.58
CA GLU A 145 -15.56 -8.69 -1.48
C GLU A 145 -14.54 -7.58 -1.68
N ALA A 146 -13.26 -7.93 -1.77
CA ALA A 146 -12.17 -6.98 -1.89
C ALA A 146 -12.37 -5.99 -3.06
N SER A 147 -13.00 -6.44 -4.14
CA SER A 147 -13.37 -5.64 -5.31
C SER A 147 -14.37 -4.52 -5.04
N LEU A 148 -15.23 -4.67 -4.01
CA LEU A 148 -16.28 -3.71 -3.66
C LEU A 148 -15.86 -2.74 -2.54
N ARG A 149 -14.69 -2.93 -1.94
CA ARG A 149 -14.17 -2.03 -0.91
C ARG A 149 -13.80 -0.68 -1.50
N GLY A 150 -13.88 0.37 -0.69
CA GLY A 150 -13.32 1.68 -0.99
C GLY A 150 -11.94 1.87 -0.35
N ASP A 151 -11.31 3.00 -0.64
CA ASP A 151 -9.98 3.29 -0.10
C ASP A 151 -10.06 3.58 1.41
N GLY A 152 -9.08 3.08 2.14
CA GLY A 152 -8.93 3.41 3.57
C GLY A 152 -8.59 4.88 3.76
N ILE A 153 -7.62 5.38 2.99
CA ILE A 153 -7.30 6.81 2.90
C ILE A 153 -7.18 7.17 1.42
N ARG A 154 -7.83 8.26 1.03
CA ARG A 154 -7.77 8.81 -0.31
C ARG A 154 -7.37 10.28 -0.26
N ILE A 155 -6.31 10.63 -0.97
CA ILE A 155 -5.78 11.99 -1.09
C ILE A 155 -5.91 12.42 -2.56
N TRP A 156 -6.65 13.50 -2.81
CA TRP A 156 -6.91 13.99 -4.16
C TRP A 156 -6.70 15.50 -4.25
N ASN A 157 -5.86 15.93 -5.20
CA ASN A 157 -5.49 17.34 -5.39
C ASN A 157 -5.10 18.04 -4.07
N SER A 158 -4.28 17.37 -3.25
CA SER A 158 -4.00 17.78 -1.87
C SER A 158 -2.51 17.61 -1.57
N VAL A 159 -1.86 18.66 -1.12
CA VAL A 159 -0.40 18.71 -1.00
C VAL A 159 0.05 18.74 0.47
N GLU A 160 1.27 18.21 0.70
CA GLU A 160 1.98 18.34 1.99
C GLU A 160 1.24 17.75 3.20
N ASN A 161 0.35 16.79 2.99
CA ASN A 161 -0.30 16.09 4.08
C ASN A 161 0.64 15.03 4.68
N ARG A 162 0.41 14.74 5.95
CA ARG A 162 1.14 13.75 6.73
C ARG A 162 0.18 12.64 7.17
N ILE A 163 0.47 11.41 6.73
CA ILE A 163 -0.28 10.21 7.06
C ILE A 163 0.64 9.35 7.91
N GLU A 164 0.42 9.33 9.22
CA GLU A 164 1.39 8.80 10.16
C GLU A 164 0.78 7.75 11.10
N ASP A 165 1.50 6.67 11.33
CA ASP A 165 1.21 5.68 12.38
C ASP A 165 -0.25 5.16 12.39
N ASN A 166 -0.90 5.07 11.23
CA ASN A 166 -2.26 4.51 11.13
C ASN A 166 -2.21 2.99 10.96
N ASP A 167 -3.23 2.31 11.51
CA ASP A 167 -3.49 0.88 11.34
C ASP A 167 -4.66 0.69 10.36
N ILE A 168 -4.34 0.24 9.13
CA ILE A 168 -5.29 0.13 8.02
C ILE A 168 -5.40 -1.33 7.61
N ASN A 169 -6.61 -1.88 7.65
CA ASN A 169 -6.85 -3.28 7.35
C ASN A 169 -8.10 -3.48 6.49
N GLU A 170 -8.04 -4.44 5.57
CA GLU A 170 -9.19 -4.83 4.75
C GLU A 170 -9.85 -3.66 4.01
N VAL A 171 -9.06 -2.81 3.42
CA VAL A 171 -9.49 -1.71 2.55
C VAL A 171 -9.14 -2.02 1.10
N ARG A 172 -9.62 -1.21 0.15
CA ARG A 172 -9.17 -1.34 -1.21
C ARG A 172 -7.73 -0.85 -1.35
N ASP A 173 -7.47 0.42 -1.08
CA ASP A 173 -6.17 1.06 -1.27
C ASP A 173 -5.92 2.18 -0.25
N LEU A 174 -4.65 2.61 -0.10
CA LEU A 174 -4.30 3.99 0.24
C LEU A 174 -3.89 4.67 -1.06
N THR A 175 -4.70 5.65 -1.51
CA THR A 175 -4.51 6.30 -2.82
C THR A 175 -4.10 7.77 -2.66
N VAL A 176 -3.03 8.16 -3.34
CA VAL A 176 -2.54 9.55 -3.45
C VAL A 176 -2.54 9.93 -4.94
N MET A 177 -3.39 10.87 -5.34
CA MET A 177 -3.59 11.22 -6.74
C MET A 177 -3.52 12.73 -6.97
N ASN A 178 -2.74 13.16 -7.97
CA ASN A 178 -2.48 14.58 -8.29
C ASN A 178 -2.06 15.39 -7.05
N SER A 179 -1.24 14.79 -6.18
CA SER A 179 -1.03 15.27 -4.82
C SER A 179 0.46 15.19 -4.45
N PRO A 180 1.26 16.18 -4.83
CA PRO A 180 2.70 16.18 -4.59
C PRO A 180 3.06 16.41 -3.11
N ARG A 181 4.28 16.03 -2.74
CA ARG A 181 4.93 16.29 -1.44
C ARG A 181 4.19 15.75 -0.22
N ASN A 182 3.36 14.71 -0.39
CA ASN A 182 2.75 14.03 0.75
C ASN A 182 3.73 13.08 1.42
N ARG A 183 3.60 12.89 2.73
CA ARG A 183 4.42 12.00 3.55
C ARG A 183 3.55 10.90 4.15
N VAL A 184 3.95 9.65 3.93
CA VAL A 184 3.26 8.46 4.46
C VAL A 184 4.27 7.66 5.28
N THR A 185 4.20 7.75 6.60
CA THR A 185 5.25 7.25 7.49
C THR A 185 4.71 6.44 8.66
N GLY A 186 5.36 5.32 8.99
CA GLY A 186 5.05 4.52 10.18
C GLY A 186 3.71 3.76 10.12
N ASN A 187 3.03 3.72 8.98
CA ASN A 187 1.73 3.07 8.89
C ASN A 187 1.85 1.55 8.78
N SER A 188 0.86 0.84 9.35
CA SER A 188 0.65 -0.59 9.15
C SER A 188 -0.53 -0.80 8.20
N ILE A 189 -0.28 -1.41 7.03
CA ILE A 189 -1.33 -1.66 6.02
C ILE A 189 -1.33 -3.13 5.63
N ARG A 190 -2.49 -3.78 5.75
CA ARG A 190 -2.63 -5.19 5.42
C ARG A 190 -3.97 -5.51 4.75
N ASN A 191 -3.96 -6.61 3.98
CA ASN A 191 -5.15 -7.14 3.30
C ASN A 191 -5.81 -6.10 2.36
N ALA A 192 -4.99 -5.27 1.72
CA ALA A 192 -5.39 -4.28 0.72
C ALA A 192 -5.03 -4.76 -0.69
N ARG A 193 -5.64 -4.16 -1.72
CA ARG A 193 -5.23 -4.37 -3.10
C ARG A 193 -3.88 -3.68 -3.35
N TYR A 194 -3.81 -2.38 -3.20
CA TYR A 194 -2.56 -1.62 -3.15
C TYR A 194 -2.39 -1.05 -1.74
N ALA A 195 -1.35 -1.50 -1.03
CA ALA A 195 -1.09 -0.88 0.26
C ALA A 195 -0.91 0.62 0.11
N MET A 196 -0.19 1.05 -0.94
CA MET A 196 -0.04 2.47 -1.28
C MET A 196 0.06 2.64 -2.79
N GLN A 197 -0.72 3.57 -3.34
CA GLN A 197 -0.68 3.95 -4.75
C GLN A 197 -0.51 5.46 -4.91
N PHE A 198 0.53 5.86 -5.62
CA PHE A 198 0.80 7.26 -5.97
C PHE A 198 0.65 7.42 -7.48
N VAL A 199 -0.23 8.32 -7.90
CA VAL A 199 -0.51 8.61 -9.31
C VAL A 199 -0.40 10.10 -9.54
N PHE A 200 0.50 10.52 -10.44
CA PHE A 200 0.82 11.94 -10.68
C PHE A 200 1.10 12.70 -9.37
N SER A 201 1.88 12.09 -8.48
CA SER A 201 2.11 12.59 -7.13
C SER A 201 3.62 12.64 -6.80
N PRO A 202 4.37 13.54 -7.45
CA PRO A 202 5.82 13.63 -7.29
C PRO A 202 6.24 14.08 -5.88
N HIS A 203 7.53 13.84 -5.55
CA HIS A 203 8.16 14.20 -4.28
C HIS A 203 7.48 13.57 -3.05
N ALA A 204 6.88 12.39 -3.22
CA ALA A 204 6.33 11.64 -2.10
C ALA A 204 7.44 11.08 -1.20
N LEU A 205 7.22 11.08 0.12
CA LEU A 205 8.07 10.38 1.07
C LEU A 205 7.29 9.21 1.69
N VAL A 206 7.77 7.99 1.48
CA VAL A 206 7.18 6.75 2.00
C VAL A 206 8.21 6.08 2.89
N GLU A 207 8.03 6.14 4.22
CA GLU A 207 9.09 5.79 5.15
C GLU A 207 8.61 4.95 6.33
N ASN A 208 9.38 3.91 6.68
CA ASN A 208 9.18 3.10 7.89
C ASN A 208 7.78 2.47 8.01
N ASN A 209 7.13 2.16 6.90
CA ASN A 209 5.82 1.51 6.91
C ASN A 209 5.96 -0.02 6.94
N SER A 210 4.97 -0.69 7.53
CA SER A 210 4.83 -2.15 7.53
C SER A 210 3.67 -2.55 6.63
N LEU A 211 3.97 -3.17 5.49
CA LEU A 211 3.02 -3.54 4.46
C LEU A 211 3.01 -5.06 4.30
N SER A 212 1.93 -5.74 4.67
CA SER A 212 1.89 -7.20 4.63
C SER A 212 0.59 -7.76 4.08
N SER A 213 0.69 -8.85 3.34
CA SER A 213 -0.49 -9.56 2.78
C SER A 213 -1.37 -8.66 1.90
N ASN A 214 -0.76 -7.72 1.19
CA ASN A 214 -1.41 -6.90 0.19
C ASN A 214 -1.19 -7.51 -1.20
N ILE A 215 -2.10 -7.30 -2.15
CA ILE A 215 -1.85 -7.75 -3.53
C ILE A 215 -0.60 -7.05 -4.05
N THR A 216 -0.48 -5.75 -3.88
CA THR A 216 0.75 -5.00 -4.19
C THR A 216 1.12 -4.08 -3.02
N GLY A 217 2.41 -3.99 -2.73
CA GLY A 217 2.91 -3.12 -1.69
C GLY A 217 2.80 -1.64 -2.09
N ILE A 218 3.79 -1.10 -2.79
CA ILE A 218 3.85 0.31 -3.19
C ILE A 218 3.84 0.41 -4.71
N VAL A 219 2.99 1.28 -5.26
CA VAL A 219 2.95 1.61 -6.70
C VAL A 219 3.20 3.10 -6.88
N LEU A 220 4.21 3.44 -7.67
CA LEU A 220 4.41 4.78 -8.23
C LEU A 220 4.03 4.75 -9.71
N LEU A 221 3.20 5.69 -10.14
CA LEU A 221 2.84 5.89 -11.54
C LEU A 221 2.91 7.38 -11.88
N ASN A 222 3.80 7.77 -12.79
CA ASN A 222 4.08 9.17 -13.14
C ASN A 222 4.29 10.03 -11.86
N SER A 223 5.13 9.55 -10.94
CA SER A 223 5.35 10.14 -9.61
C SER A 223 6.84 10.26 -9.33
N ASP A 224 7.47 11.22 -9.99
CA ASP A 224 8.90 11.44 -9.98
C ASP A 224 9.43 11.90 -8.61
N SER A 225 10.73 11.74 -8.39
CA SER A 225 11.46 12.23 -7.22
C SER A 225 10.89 11.71 -5.88
N ALA A 226 10.26 10.53 -5.90
CA ALA A 226 9.76 9.88 -4.69
C ALA A 226 10.89 9.18 -3.93
N ILE A 227 10.78 9.15 -2.60
CA ILE A 227 11.71 8.43 -1.72
C ILE A 227 10.93 7.33 -0.99
N ILE A 228 11.33 6.09 -1.19
CA ILE A 228 10.79 4.91 -0.52
C ILE A 228 11.92 4.32 0.33
N ARG A 229 11.86 4.50 1.67
CA ARG A 229 12.95 4.03 2.53
C ARG A 229 12.50 3.39 3.83
N GLY A 230 13.28 2.40 4.28
CA GLY A 230 13.09 1.75 5.58
C GLY A 230 11.75 1.00 5.72
N ASN A 231 11.05 0.71 4.63
CA ASN A 231 9.78 -0.01 4.69
C ASN A 231 10.01 -1.52 4.75
N ARG A 232 9.12 -2.21 5.45
CA ARG A 232 9.02 -3.66 5.43
C ARG A 232 7.81 -4.07 4.59
N ILE A 233 8.05 -4.75 3.47
CA ILE A 233 7.03 -5.17 2.51
C ILE A 233 7.08 -6.68 2.39
N SER A 234 5.95 -7.35 2.62
CA SER A 234 5.95 -8.82 2.65
C SER A 234 4.63 -9.45 2.23
N HIS A 235 4.73 -10.68 1.74
CA HIS A 235 3.59 -11.54 1.41
C HIS A 235 2.65 -10.97 0.34
N SER A 236 3.22 -10.38 -0.72
CA SER A 236 2.51 -10.00 -1.94
C SER A 236 2.72 -11.12 -2.97
N MET A 237 1.93 -12.20 -2.88
CA MET A 237 2.20 -13.48 -3.54
C MET A 237 1.25 -13.86 -4.69
N GLU A 238 0.24 -13.03 -5.01
CA GLU A 238 -0.61 -13.30 -6.16
C GLU A 238 0.18 -13.18 -7.48
N THR A 239 -0.29 -13.81 -8.56
CA THR A 239 0.45 -13.98 -9.82
C THR A 239 1.02 -12.67 -10.40
N SER A 240 0.34 -11.55 -10.21
CA SER A 240 0.77 -10.22 -10.67
C SER A 240 1.23 -9.29 -9.55
N SER A 241 1.46 -9.83 -8.37
CA SER A 241 1.80 -9.06 -7.18
C SER A 241 3.24 -8.53 -7.21
N VAL A 242 3.42 -7.33 -6.69
CA VAL A 242 4.72 -6.66 -6.64
C VAL A 242 4.93 -6.03 -5.26
N GLY A 243 6.12 -6.15 -4.71
CA GLY A 243 6.51 -5.42 -3.50
C GLY A 243 6.56 -3.92 -3.74
N VAL A 244 7.43 -3.47 -4.67
CA VAL A 244 7.54 -2.07 -5.09
C VAL A 244 7.52 -1.99 -6.62
N ALA A 245 6.55 -1.28 -7.17
CA ALA A 245 6.43 -1.03 -8.60
C ALA A 245 6.69 0.45 -8.91
N VAL A 246 7.75 0.72 -9.69
CA VAL A 246 8.10 2.06 -10.18
C VAL A 246 7.78 2.09 -11.66
N LYS A 247 6.72 2.82 -12.03
CA LYS A 247 6.22 2.89 -13.41
C LYS A 247 6.22 4.32 -13.91
N LYS A 248 6.90 4.55 -15.04
CA LYS A 248 6.98 5.88 -15.70
C LYS A 248 7.32 7.00 -14.72
N SER A 249 8.18 6.69 -13.76
CA SER A 249 8.59 7.60 -12.69
C SER A 249 10.11 7.62 -12.63
N GLY A 250 10.68 8.80 -12.70
CA GLY A 250 12.13 9.03 -12.66
C GLY A 250 12.60 9.65 -11.36
N GLU A 251 13.92 9.68 -11.16
CA GLU A 251 14.59 10.22 -9.96
C GLU A 251 14.08 9.59 -8.65
N VAL A 252 13.58 8.36 -8.72
CA VAL A 252 13.05 7.64 -7.55
C VAL A 252 14.19 7.01 -6.78
N ILE A 253 14.16 7.15 -5.46
CA ILE A 253 15.09 6.50 -4.53
C ILE A 253 14.36 5.43 -3.74
N VAL A 254 14.82 4.17 -3.87
CA VAL A 254 14.35 3.02 -3.09
C VAL A 254 15.53 2.53 -2.25
N GLU A 255 15.51 2.80 -0.94
CA GLU A 255 16.67 2.53 -0.09
C GLU A 255 16.33 1.91 1.27
N GLY A 256 17.15 0.98 1.72
CA GLY A 256 17.05 0.40 3.06
C GLY A 256 15.74 -0.33 3.34
N ASN A 257 15.01 -0.78 2.32
CA ASN A 257 13.77 -1.51 2.50
C ASN A 257 14.03 -3.01 2.64
N GLU A 258 13.15 -3.70 3.37
CA GLU A 258 13.05 -5.15 3.40
C GLU A 258 11.85 -5.58 2.53
N ILE A 259 12.11 -6.28 1.41
CA ILE A 259 11.10 -6.72 0.43
C ILE A 259 11.19 -8.24 0.32
N VAL A 260 10.26 -8.93 0.95
CA VAL A 260 10.38 -10.39 1.13
C VAL A 260 9.05 -11.11 0.87
N HIS A 261 9.15 -12.34 0.37
CA HIS A 261 7.98 -13.18 0.08
C HIS A 261 6.96 -12.49 -0.84
N CYS A 262 7.43 -11.92 -1.95
CA CYS A 262 6.60 -11.32 -2.99
C CYS A 262 6.72 -12.13 -4.30
N ALA A 263 5.72 -12.06 -5.17
CA ALA A 263 5.85 -12.64 -6.49
C ALA A 263 6.95 -11.92 -7.29
N VAL A 264 6.95 -10.58 -7.25
CA VAL A 264 8.06 -9.74 -7.74
C VAL A 264 8.46 -8.80 -6.60
N GLY A 265 9.74 -8.76 -6.25
CA GLY A 265 10.25 -7.85 -5.23
C GLY A 265 10.16 -6.39 -5.69
N VAL A 266 10.91 -6.05 -6.74
CA VAL A 266 10.92 -4.71 -7.34
C VAL A 266 10.63 -4.83 -8.83
N LEU A 267 9.68 -4.04 -9.32
CA LEU A 267 9.39 -3.90 -10.75
C LEU A 267 9.68 -2.47 -11.18
N THR A 268 10.42 -2.31 -12.27
CA THR A 268 10.62 -1.03 -12.91
C THR A 268 10.17 -1.08 -14.38
N ASP A 269 9.59 0.01 -14.83
CA ASP A 269 9.17 0.28 -16.20
C ASP A 269 9.75 1.63 -16.59
N SER A 270 10.13 1.80 -17.85
CA SER A 270 10.84 2.99 -18.34
C SER A 270 10.28 4.29 -17.80
N PRO A 271 11.10 5.17 -17.24
CA PRO A 271 10.69 6.52 -16.88
C PRO A 271 10.19 7.28 -18.11
N PHE A 272 9.37 8.29 -17.91
CA PHE A 272 8.87 9.09 -19.02
C PHE A 272 10.01 9.85 -19.71
N ASN A 273 10.97 10.37 -18.93
CA ASN A 273 12.19 10.97 -19.40
C ASN A 273 13.35 9.96 -19.27
N PRO A 274 14.00 9.54 -20.39
CA PRO A 274 15.08 8.55 -20.36
C PRO A 274 16.33 8.96 -19.58
N GLU A 275 16.51 10.24 -19.30
CA GLU A 275 17.64 10.75 -18.49
C GLU A 275 17.42 10.58 -16.99
N GLU A 276 16.18 10.35 -16.56
CA GLU A 276 15.82 10.16 -15.17
C GLU A 276 16.08 8.71 -14.73
N LYS A 277 16.65 8.54 -13.54
CA LYS A 277 17.16 7.25 -13.07
C LYS A 277 16.42 6.78 -11.82
N LEU A 278 16.24 5.47 -11.70
CA LEU A 278 15.95 4.81 -10.45
C LEU A 278 17.27 4.60 -9.68
N ILE A 279 17.27 4.95 -8.40
CA ILE A 279 18.34 4.61 -7.46
C ILE A 279 17.80 3.55 -6.49
N LEU A 280 18.27 2.33 -6.64
CA LEU A 280 17.93 1.19 -5.78
C LEU A 280 19.15 0.84 -4.94
N ARG A 281 19.14 1.13 -3.63
CA ARG A 281 20.33 0.91 -2.82
C ARG A 281 20.04 0.38 -1.42
N ASN A 282 20.94 -0.46 -0.93
CA ASN A 282 20.92 -0.96 0.46
C ASN A 282 19.60 -1.66 0.83
N ASN A 283 18.89 -2.25 -0.13
CA ASN A 283 17.68 -2.99 0.14
C ASN A 283 17.98 -4.47 0.35
N ARG A 284 17.18 -5.12 1.18
CA ARG A 284 17.11 -6.57 1.26
C ARG A 284 15.95 -7.07 0.40
N ILE A 285 16.24 -7.77 -0.68
CA ILE A 285 15.27 -8.33 -1.63
C ILE A 285 15.39 -9.86 -1.56
N ALA A 286 14.51 -10.50 -0.81
CA ALA A 286 14.74 -11.90 -0.46
C ALA A 286 13.49 -12.76 -0.50
N HIS A 287 13.68 -14.05 -0.81
CA HIS A 287 12.62 -15.06 -0.84
C HIS A 287 11.45 -14.70 -1.78
N ASN A 288 11.70 -13.95 -2.84
CA ASN A 288 10.71 -13.62 -3.85
C ASN A 288 10.76 -14.64 -5.00
N THR A 289 9.68 -14.74 -5.78
CA THR A 289 9.76 -15.51 -7.02
C THR A 289 10.70 -14.81 -8.01
N THR A 290 10.63 -13.48 -8.12
CA THR A 290 11.58 -12.67 -8.85
C THR A 290 12.07 -11.54 -7.95
N GLY A 291 13.39 -11.40 -7.81
CA GLY A 291 13.96 -10.32 -7.00
C GLY A 291 13.70 -8.97 -7.63
N MET A 292 14.15 -8.76 -8.87
CA MET A 292 13.92 -7.54 -9.62
C MET A 292 13.46 -7.85 -11.05
N GLN A 293 12.50 -7.07 -11.55
CA GLN A 293 11.95 -7.21 -12.90
C GLN A 293 12.02 -5.89 -13.65
N PHE A 294 12.59 -5.93 -14.85
CA PHE A 294 12.61 -4.83 -15.81
C PHE A 294 11.55 -5.07 -16.89
N TYR A 295 10.85 -4.01 -17.28
CA TYR A 295 9.87 -4.08 -18.35
C TYR A 295 10.06 -2.91 -19.33
N GLY A 296 10.49 -3.20 -20.55
CA GLY A 296 10.70 -2.19 -21.60
C GLY A 296 11.80 -1.17 -21.32
N GLU A 297 12.74 -1.48 -20.44
CA GLU A 297 13.77 -0.57 -19.94
C GLU A 297 14.92 -0.34 -20.92
N ARG A 298 15.49 0.86 -20.86
CA ARG A 298 16.72 1.24 -21.56
C ARG A 298 17.97 1.19 -20.68
N GLY A 299 17.83 0.94 -19.39
CA GLY A 299 18.91 0.94 -18.42
C GLY A 299 19.31 2.33 -17.92
N GLY A 300 20.52 2.43 -17.36
CA GLY A 300 21.06 3.66 -16.78
C GLY A 300 20.71 3.87 -15.29
N HIS A 301 20.05 2.92 -14.67
CA HIS A 301 19.74 2.95 -13.24
C HIS A 301 20.95 2.66 -12.37
N ILE A 302 20.90 3.07 -11.10
CA ILE A 302 21.95 2.84 -10.11
C ILE A 302 21.43 1.81 -9.11
N ILE A 303 22.05 0.63 -9.07
CA ILE A 303 21.62 -0.51 -8.27
C ILE A 303 22.78 -1.00 -7.42
N HIS A 304 22.94 -0.43 -6.24
CA HIS A 304 24.14 -0.60 -5.40
C HIS A 304 23.81 -1.09 -4.00
N GLY A 305 24.66 -1.94 -3.45
CA GLY A 305 24.63 -2.33 -2.03
C GLY A 305 23.40 -3.13 -1.63
N ASN A 306 22.62 -3.65 -2.57
CA ASN A 306 21.46 -4.46 -2.26
C ASN A 306 21.85 -5.90 -1.95
N SER A 307 21.04 -6.58 -1.14
CA SER A 307 21.14 -8.02 -0.92
C SER A 307 20.05 -8.75 -1.68
N PHE A 308 20.41 -9.54 -2.68
CA PHE A 308 19.54 -10.45 -3.40
C PHE A 308 19.70 -11.85 -2.83
N GLU A 309 18.70 -12.35 -2.10
CA GLU A 309 18.81 -13.58 -1.31
C GLU A 309 17.66 -14.53 -1.59
N LYS A 310 17.96 -15.76 -1.96
CA LYS A 310 17.00 -16.87 -2.10
C LYS A 310 15.77 -16.50 -2.94
N ASN A 311 15.95 -15.65 -3.95
CA ASN A 311 14.94 -15.44 -4.95
C ASN A 311 15.00 -16.57 -5.97
N LEU A 312 13.86 -17.00 -6.50
CA LEU A 312 13.86 -18.04 -7.52
C LEU A 312 14.52 -17.55 -8.82
N SER A 313 14.37 -16.27 -9.15
CA SER A 313 15.16 -15.55 -10.16
C SER A 313 15.65 -14.25 -9.54
N GLN A 314 16.96 -13.98 -9.60
CA GLN A 314 17.48 -12.73 -9.06
C GLN A 314 16.99 -11.53 -9.88
N VAL A 315 17.15 -11.60 -11.20
CA VAL A 315 16.73 -10.53 -12.12
C VAL A 315 16.07 -11.14 -13.37
N VAL A 316 15.01 -10.50 -13.83
CA VAL A 316 14.28 -10.89 -15.04
C VAL A 316 14.03 -9.65 -15.91
N VAL A 317 14.17 -9.80 -17.23
CA VAL A 317 13.90 -8.72 -18.19
C VAL A 317 12.79 -9.15 -19.13
N PHE A 318 11.73 -8.34 -19.25
CA PHE A 318 10.64 -8.56 -20.18
C PHE A 318 10.63 -7.48 -21.28
N GLY A 319 10.25 -7.90 -22.48
CA GLY A 319 10.20 -7.03 -23.64
C GLY A 319 11.55 -6.82 -24.30
N SER A 320 11.75 -5.69 -24.97
CA SER A 320 12.98 -5.37 -25.74
C SER A 320 14.07 -4.72 -24.91
N GLY A 321 13.93 -4.64 -23.59
CA GLY A 321 14.91 -4.05 -22.70
C GLY A 321 16.09 -4.97 -22.39
N ASN A 322 17.10 -4.42 -21.73
CA ASN A 322 18.18 -5.17 -21.11
C ASN A 322 18.49 -4.62 -19.73
N ALA A 323 19.22 -5.36 -18.93
CA ALA A 323 19.66 -4.92 -17.61
C ALA A 323 21.17 -4.64 -17.56
N THR A 324 21.89 -4.82 -18.67
CA THR A 324 23.37 -4.63 -18.75
C THR A 324 23.77 -3.17 -18.64
N ASP A 325 22.94 -2.25 -19.10
CA ASP A 325 23.24 -0.82 -19.15
C ASP A 325 23.00 -0.11 -17.78
N ASN A 326 22.64 -0.87 -16.76
CA ASN A 326 22.54 -0.38 -15.40
C ASN A 326 23.89 -0.45 -14.67
N ASP A 327 24.09 0.45 -13.73
CA ASP A 327 25.25 0.42 -12.85
C ASP A 327 25.02 -0.55 -11.69
N TRP A 328 25.52 -1.76 -11.84
CA TRP A 328 25.48 -2.83 -10.85
C TRP A 328 26.81 -2.88 -10.11
N ARG A 329 26.90 -2.36 -8.91
CA ARG A 329 28.13 -2.46 -8.09
C ARG A 329 27.81 -2.67 -6.63
N GLY A 330 28.59 -3.56 -6.02
CA GLY A 330 28.53 -3.76 -4.57
C GLY A 330 27.23 -4.40 -4.10
N ASN A 331 26.53 -5.18 -4.93
CA ASN A 331 25.41 -5.97 -4.48
C ASN A 331 25.87 -7.32 -3.93
N TYR A 332 25.18 -7.82 -2.95
CA TYR A 332 25.34 -9.18 -2.47
C TYR A 332 24.37 -10.11 -3.22
N TRP A 333 24.92 -11.21 -3.73
CA TRP A 333 24.21 -12.24 -4.47
C TRP A 333 24.42 -13.57 -3.75
N ASP A 334 23.42 -14.19 -3.23
CA ASP A 334 23.57 -15.42 -2.46
C ASP A 334 23.98 -16.66 -3.28
N ASP A 335 23.85 -16.56 -4.60
CA ASP A 335 24.31 -17.56 -5.58
C ASP A 335 25.68 -17.22 -6.20
N TYR A 336 26.37 -16.19 -5.70
CA TYR A 336 27.73 -15.83 -6.17
C TYR A 336 28.73 -16.93 -5.84
N GLN A 337 29.42 -17.42 -6.88
CA GLN A 337 30.40 -18.51 -6.78
C GLN A 337 31.88 -18.06 -6.97
N GLY A 338 32.12 -16.80 -6.73
CA GLY A 338 33.48 -16.26 -6.79
C GLY A 338 34.28 -16.47 -5.52
N PHE A 339 35.36 -15.75 -5.38
CA PHE A 339 36.25 -15.78 -4.21
C PHE A 339 36.73 -14.36 -3.91
N ASP A 340 37.20 -14.15 -2.68
CA ASP A 340 37.79 -12.91 -2.18
C ASP A 340 39.16 -13.26 -1.59
N ARG A 341 40.25 -13.07 -2.33
CA ARG A 341 41.61 -13.44 -1.93
C ARG A 341 42.27 -12.39 -1.05
N ASN A 342 41.95 -11.13 -1.26
CA ASN A 342 42.53 -10.01 -0.55
C ASN A 342 41.76 -9.62 0.72
N GLN A 343 40.60 -10.27 0.97
CA GLN A 343 39.74 -10.10 2.13
C GLN A 343 39.19 -8.67 2.29
N ASP A 344 38.90 -8.00 1.17
CA ASP A 344 38.30 -6.66 1.16
C ASP A 344 36.76 -6.69 1.10
N ASN A 345 36.17 -7.89 1.13
CA ASN A 345 34.74 -8.16 0.99
C ASN A 345 34.20 -7.87 -0.43
N ILE A 346 35.04 -7.71 -1.41
CA ILE A 346 34.67 -7.59 -2.81
C ILE A 346 35.14 -8.86 -3.53
N GLY A 347 34.25 -9.48 -4.30
CA GLY A 347 34.62 -10.66 -5.07
C GLY A 347 35.62 -10.33 -6.17
N ASP A 348 36.70 -11.12 -6.28
CA ASP A 348 37.75 -10.97 -7.30
C ASP A 348 37.28 -11.27 -8.73
N LYS A 349 36.06 -11.82 -8.87
CA LYS A 349 35.41 -12.05 -10.16
C LYS A 349 34.07 -11.32 -10.18
N PRO A 350 33.67 -10.75 -11.33
CA PRO A 350 32.34 -10.18 -11.44
C PRO A 350 31.26 -11.26 -11.24
N TYR A 351 30.10 -10.85 -10.74
CA TYR A 351 28.89 -11.65 -10.82
C TYR A 351 28.23 -11.41 -12.18
N GLU A 352 27.96 -12.46 -12.90
CA GLU A 352 27.34 -12.42 -14.23
C GLU A 352 26.11 -13.30 -14.25
N LEU A 353 24.99 -12.75 -14.69
CA LEU A 353 23.75 -13.49 -14.87
C LEU A 353 23.45 -13.58 -16.38
N TYR A 354 23.22 -14.80 -16.83
CA TYR A 354 22.94 -15.10 -18.23
C TYR A 354 21.52 -15.67 -18.37
N ALA A 355 20.84 -15.28 -19.46
CA ALA A 355 19.57 -15.89 -19.84
C ALA A 355 19.81 -17.16 -20.64
N TYR A 356 19.87 -18.29 -19.98
CA TYR A 356 19.88 -19.61 -20.63
C TYR A 356 18.42 -20.03 -20.96
N ALA A 357 17.97 -21.16 -20.42
CA ALA A 357 16.58 -21.58 -20.49
C ALA A 357 15.61 -20.54 -19.89
N ASP A 358 16.10 -19.59 -19.10
CA ASP A 358 15.32 -18.49 -18.54
C ASP A 358 14.58 -17.68 -19.60
N ARG A 359 15.07 -17.59 -20.84
CA ARG A 359 14.36 -16.96 -21.95
C ARG A 359 13.01 -17.63 -22.24
N ILE A 360 12.91 -18.95 -22.09
CA ILE A 360 11.65 -19.69 -22.23
C ILE A 360 10.65 -19.26 -21.17
N TRP A 361 11.14 -19.02 -19.94
CA TRP A 361 10.29 -18.61 -18.82
C TRP A 361 9.86 -17.14 -18.92
N MET A 362 10.70 -16.30 -19.52
CA MET A 362 10.39 -14.89 -19.79
C MET A 362 9.32 -14.77 -20.86
N GLU A 363 9.40 -15.58 -21.91
CA GLU A 363 8.45 -15.56 -23.03
C GLU A 363 7.16 -16.35 -22.76
N THR A 364 7.22 -17.35 -21.87
CA THR A 364 6.08 -18.24 -21.56
C THR A 364 5.88 -18.37 -20.05
N PRO A 365 5.20 -17.41 -19.38
CA PRO A 365 5.05 -17.40 -17.94
C PRO A 365 4.44 -18.68 -17.34
N MET A 366 3.57 -19.37 -18.08
CA MET A 366 2.99 -20.65 -17.66
C MET A 366 4.02 -21.78 -17.56
N ALA A 367 5.12 -21.70 -18.29
CA ALA A 367 6.18 -22.69 -18.25
C ALA A 367 6.99 -22.62 -16.94
N ARG A 368 6.91 -21.53 -16.16
CA ARG A 368 7.55 -21.36 -14.85
C ARG A 368 7.21 -22.49 -13.86
N PHE A 369 6.04 -23.08 -14.00
CA PHE A 369 5.64 -24.24 -13.19
C PHE A 369 6.63 -25.43 -13.30
N PHE A 370 7.30 -25.56 -14.43
CA PHE A 370 8.26 -26.65 -14.69
C PHE A 370 9.71 -26.29 -14.34
N ARG A 371 10.00 -25.11 -13.87
CA ARG A 371 11.36 -24.58 -13.69
C ARG A 371 12.24 -25.47 -12.80
N ASN A 372 11.74 -26.09 -11.79
CA ASN A 372 12.50 -26.99 -10.92
C ASN A 372 12.30 -28.48 -11.29
N SER A 373 11.85 -28.78 -12.51
CA SER A 373 11.77 -30.17 -12.94
C SER A 373 13.17 -30.71 -13.23
N PRO A 374 13.48 -31.95 -12.85
CA PRO A 374 14.80 -32.54 -13.08
C PRO A 374 15.27 -32.52 -14.54
N VAL A 375 14.33 -32.54 -15.47
CA VAL A 375 14.63 -32.50 -16.92
C VAL A 375 15.15 -31.10 -17.33
N LEU A 376 14.57 -30.07 -16.78
CA LEU A 376 14.95 -28.70 -17.13
C LEU A 376 16.21 -28.27 -16.39
N GLU A 377 16.41 -28.70 -15.17
CA GLU A 377 17.69 -28.58 -14.44
C GLU A 377 18.82 -29.27 -15.20
N LEU A 378 18.57 -30.47 -15.76
CA LEU A 378 19.54 -31.16 -16.59
C LEU A 378 19.80 -30.43 -17.90
N LEU A 379 18.77 -29.87 -18.54
CA LEU A 379 18.93 -29.06 -19.76
C LEU A 379 19.75 -27.80 -19.51
N ASP A 380 19.43 -27.06 -18.42
CA ASP A 380 20.20 -25.89 -17.99
C ASP A 380 21.66 -26.25 -17.70
N PHE A 381 21.90 -27.37 -17.01
CA PHE A 381 23.25 -27.86 -16.76
C PHE A 381 24.00 -28.25 -18.06
N LEU A 382 23.32 -28.90 -18.98
CA LEU A 382 23.93 -29.28 -20.28
C LEU A 382 24.20 -28.06 -21.14
N GLU A 383 23.33 -27.06 -21.12
CA GLU A 383 23.50 -25.81 -21.85
C GLU A 383 24.68 -25.00 -21.31
N ARG A 384 24.91 -25.01 -19.97
CA ARG A 384 26.10 -24.41 -19.33
C ARG A 384 27.39 -25.15 -19.70
N LEU A 385 27.35 -26.46 -19.91
CA LEU A 385 28.51 -27.27 -20.29
C LEU A 385 28.86 -27.18 -21.78
N ALA A 386 27.85 -27.07 -22.63
CA ALA A 386 27.98 -27.02 -24.06
C ALA A 386 26.90 -26.15 -24.68
N PRO A 387 27.01 -24.82 -24.61
CA PRO A 387 25.96 -23.90 -25.06
C PRO A 387 25.69 -24.10 -26.57
N PHE A 388 24.45 -24.47 -26.89
CA PHE A 388 23.97 -24.59 -28.25
C PHE A 388 23.70 -23.24 -28.89
N SER A 389 23.59 -22.16 -28.07
CA SER A 389 23.52 -20.76 -28.47
C SER A 389 24.40 -19.94 -27.53
N ALA A 390 24.87 -18.77 -27.96
CA ALA A 390 25.52 -17.82 -27.07
C ALA A 390 24.42 -17.23 -26.15
N PRO A 391 24.44 -17.52 -24.81
CA PRO A 391 23.43 -16.98 -23.90
C PRO A 391 23.58 -15.46 -23.83
N ASP A 392 22.43 -14.76 -23.79
CA ASP A 392 22.42 -13.31 -23.60
C ASP A 392 22.76 -12.98 -22.14
N MET A 393 23.78 -12.15 -21.94
CA MET A 393 24.10 -11.64 -20.61
C MET A 393 23.04 -10.63 -20.18
N LEU A 394 22.38 -10.89 -19.05
CA LEU A 394 21.34 -10.02 -18.47
C LEU A 394 21.92 -8.89 -17.64
N LEU A 395 22.93 -9.18 -16.84
CA LEU A 395 23.61 -8.18 -16.01
C LEU A 395 25.03 -8.61 -15.67
N ARG A 396 25.83 -7.62 -15.27
CA ARG A 396 27.17 -7.82 -14.73
C ARG A 396 27.43 -6.86 -13.58
N ASP A 397 27.66 -7.40 -12.38
CA ASP A 397 28.14 -6.67 -11.21
C ASP A 397 29.66 -6.83 -11.16
N GLN A 398 30.39 -5.73 -11.39
CA GLN A 398 31.86 -5.74 -11.46
C GLN A 398 32.53 -5.90 -10.09
N ALA A 399 31.81 -5.62 -9.02
CA ALA A 399 32.34 -5.60 -7.65
C ALA A 399 31.33 -6.21 -6.67
N PRO A 400 30.90 -7.48 -6.87
CA PRO A 400 29.91 -8.11 -6.01
C PRO A 400 30.46 -8.24 -4.58
N LEU A 401 29.60 -8.07 -3.59
CA LEU A 401 29.99 -8.31 -2.19
C LEU A 401 30.13 -9.80 -1.91
N PHE A 402 31.24 -10.18 -1.28
CA PHE A 402 31.49 -11.57 -0.90
C PHE A 402 30.68 -12.00 0.32
N HIS A 403 30.52 -11.11 1.28
CA HIS A 403 29.67 -11.32 2.44
C HIS A 403 28.50 -10.32 2.46
N ARG A 404 27.37 -10.77 2.99
CA ARG A 404 26.19 -9.96 3.16
C ARG A 404 26.50 -8.70 3.98
N PRO A 405 26.05 -7.49 3.56
CA PRO A 405 26.13 -6.29 4.37
C PRO A 405 25.30 -6.46 5.66
N LYS A 406 25.81 -5.89 6.74
CA LYS A 406 25.20 -5.97 8.08
C LYS A 406 23.94 -5.12 8.21
#